data_c5f3b9ba74b161076f0110697310c4b3
#
_entry.id   c5f3b9ba74b161076f0110697310c4b3
#
_cell.length_a   1.000
_cell.length_b   1.000
_cell.length_c   1.000
_cell.angle_alpha   90.00
_cell.angle_beta   90.00
_cell.angle_gamma   90.00
#
_symmetry.space_group_name_H-M   'P 1'
#
loop_
_entity.id
_entity.type
_entity.pdbx_description
1 polymer ?
#
loop_
_entity_poly.entity_id
_entity_poly.type
_entity_poly.pdbx_seq_one_letter_code
_entity_poly.pdbx_strand_id
1 'polypeptide(L)'
;MLSYTFSKWTFLNNLFIFLWFLVSIGFKSHVIGRDIRKVKLIRSTLKSLFFFSGLSSILNLLFFELQFSLSTIIIAATLFYFLMLLYRLTVDTILEKYRATGGNILKCLIIGNNDHGSNLYNEILKFPELGFRAKGIYSYNKKNKPNSVAYLGSFKDLSDDQISQFDRIFFSNKISLKSQENIILKADKLNIKVSYIPDLAFYDYKNFFISKISTVPYVSINNLPLDNKVNFYTKRIFDIIFSFFVIIFILSWMIPLFGIIIKMSSKGPALFIQKREGFKGKVFNCLKFRTMVVNRLSDTKMADDDDKRLTKFGRFLRLSTLDEMPQFINVFLGDMSIVGPRPHPLNLNKDFREKVLNFQKRHRFKPGITGLAQSMGYSGFISSIYDMNNRVKMDVFYFKNWSFILDLKIVFRTTLILFKGLFSKIKFS
;
A
#
# COMPACT_ATOMS: atom_id res chain seq x y z
N MET A 1 -0.63 7.39 47.33
CA MET A 1 -0.93 5.97 47.19
C MET A 1 -1.92 5.71 46.02
N LEU A 2 -3.07 6.36 45.96
CA LEU A 2 -4.07 6.21 44.88
C LEU A 2 -3.55 6.57 43.47
N SER A 3 -2.73 7.60 43.30
CA SER A 3 -2.17 7.99 42.01
C SER A 3 -1.17 6.96 41.45
N TYR A 4 -0.40 6.30 42.30
CA TYR A 4 0.58 5.27 41.89
C TYR A 4 -0.13 3.97 41.47
N THR A 5 -1.19 3.58 42.16
CA THR A 5 -2.00 2.42 41.78
C THR A 5 -2.74 2.68 40.46
N PHE A 6 -3.27 3.88 40.23
CA PHE A 6 -3.95 4.26 38.99
C PHE A 6 -3.00 4.24 37.81
N SER A 7 -1.77 4.74 37.94
CA SER A 7 -0.74 4.70 36.86
C SER A 7 -0.35 3.26 36.52
N LYS A 8 -0.23 2.38 37.50
CA LYS A 8 0.10 0.96 37.30
C LYS A 8 -1.02 0.21 36.55
N TRP A 9 -2.29 0.50 36.88
CA TRP A 9 -3.45 -0.07 36.20
C TRP A 9 -3.58 0.41 34.73
N THR A 10 -3.35 1.69 34.47
CA THR A 10 -3.37 2.23 33.11
C THR A 10 -2.25 1.65 32.25
N PHE A 11 -1.05 1.49 32.79
CA PHE A 11 0.06 0.82 32.12
C PHE A 11 -0.28 -0.62 31.74
N LEU A 12 -0.85 -1.38 32.66
CA LEU A 12 -1.29 -2.76 32.47
C LEU A 12 -2.31 -2.89 31.35
N ASN A 13 -3.37 -2.09 31.41
CA ASN A 13 -4.39 -2.10 30.38
C ASN A 13 -3.81 -1.82 28.99
N ASN A 14 -2.93 -0.83 28.88
CA ASN A 14 -2.26 -0.52 27.61
C ASN A 14 -1.36 -1.66 27.13
N LEU A 15 -0.67 -2.35 28.04
CA LEU A 15 0.14 -3.52 27.71
C LEU A 15 -0.71 -4.69 27.21
N PHE A 16 -1.86 -4.99 27.83
CA PHE A 16 -2.78 -6.03 27.37
C PHE A 16 -3.43 -5.70 26.03
N ILE A 17 -3.81 -4.43 25.80
CA ILE A 17 -4.32 -3.98 24.49
C ILE A 17 -3.25 -4.16 23.41
N PHE A 18 -2.01 -3.76 23.67
CA PHE A 18 -0.90 -3.92 22.75
C PHE A 18 -0.62 -5.40 22.44
N LEU A 19 -0.62 -6.23 23.48
CA LEU A 19 -0.44 -7.66 23.36
C LEU A 19 -1.54 -8.32 22.50
N TRP A 20 -2.80 -7.96 22.74
CA TRP A 20 -3.92 -8.41 21.93
C TRP A 20 -3.74 -8.01 20.46
N PHE A 21 -3.32 -6.77 20.23
CA PHE A 21 -3.06 -6.28 18.88
C PHE A 21 -2.00 -7.12 18.15
N LEU A 22 -0.86 -7.41 18.81
CA LEU A 22 0.21 -8.25 18.25
C LEU A 22 -0.27 -9.68 17.94
N VAL A 23 -0.95 -10.31 18.88
CA VAL A 23 -1.49 -11.66 18.70
C VAL A 23 -2.54 -11.69 17.59
N SER A 24 -3.43 -10.68 17.54
CA SER A 24 -4.45 -10.55 16.51
C SER A 24 -3.84 -10.43 15.11
N ILE A 25 -2.74 -9.70 14.95
CA ILE A 25 -1.99 -9.61 13.69
C ILE A 25 -1.36 -10.96 13.34
N GLY A 26 -0.67 -11.60 14.27
CA GLY A 26 0.01 -12.87 14.05
C GLY A 26 -0.92 -13.97 13.53
N PHE A 27 -2.08 -14.12 14.14
CA PHE A 27 -3.08 -15.12 13.74
C PHE A 27 -4.09 -14.62 12.69
N LYS A 28 -3.93 -13.39 12.19
CA LYS A 28 -4.84 -12.76 11.22
C LYS A 28 -6.30 -12.77 11.71
N SER A 29 -6.51 -12.73 13.02
CA SER A 29 -7.85 -12.78 13.60
C SER A 29 -8.65 -11.49 13.34
N HIS A 30 -8.00 -10.36 13.02
CA HIS A 30 -8.63 -9.11 12.63
C HIS A 30 -9.15 -9.10 11.17
N VAL A 31 -8.78 -10.10 10.35
CA VAL A 31 -9.15 -10.12 8.93
C VAL A 31 -10.56 -10.67 8.76
N ILE A 32 -11.45 -9.83 8.23
CA ILE A 32 -12.78 -10.20 7.74
C ILE A 32 -12.75 -10.09 6.22
N GLY A 33 -12.66 -11.23 5.54
CA GLY A 33 -12.55 -11.29 4.07
C GLY A 33 -13.85 -11.70 3.39
N ARG A 34 -13.94 -11.49 2.06
CA ARG A 34 -15.10 -11.94 1.26
C ARG A 34 -15.16 -13.47 1.15
N ASP A 35 -14.02 -14.13 1.27
CA ASP A 35 -13.84 -15.57 1.02
C ASP A 35 -13.62 -16.36 2.31
N ILE A 36 -13.79 -15.73 3.49
CA ILE A 36 -13.50 -16.37 4.77
C ILE A 36 -14.75 -17.10 5.24
N ARG A 37 -14.70 -18.44 5.23
CA ARG A 37 -15.76 -19.26 5.83
C ARG A 37 -15.86 -18.98 7.33
N LYS A 38 -17.09 -18.90 7.87
CA LYS A 38 -17.38 -18.68 9.30
C LYS A 38 -16.55 -19.60 10.21
N VAL A 39 -16.35 -20.87 9.80
CA VAL A 39 -15.48 -21.83 10.51
C VAL A 39 -14.03 -21.36 10.63
N LYS A 40 -13.47 -20.75 9.56
CA LYS A 40 -12.09 -20.21 9.59
C LYS A 40 -12.00 -18.99 10.50
N LEU A 41 -13.04 -18.16 10.54
CA LEU A 41 -13.15 -17.02 11.42
C LEU A 41 -13.16 -17.47 12.90
N ILE A 42 -14.00 -18.45 13.26
CA ILE A 42 -14.06 -19.05 14.60
C ILE A 42 -12.69 -19.63 14.98
N ARG A 43 -12.09 -20.44 14.11
CA ARG A 43 -10.79 -21.08 14.38
C ARG A 43 -9.66 -20.05 14.57
N SER A 44 -9.62 -18.97 13.79
CA SER A 44 -8.60 -17.93 13.96
C SER A 44 -8.77 -17.17 15.26
N THR A 45 -10.03 -16.91 15.68
CA THR A 45 -10.34 -16.26 16.95
C THR A 45 -9.95 -17.14 18.14
N LEU A 46 -10.25 -18.44 18.09
CA LEU A 46 -9.84 -19.40 19.13
C LEU A 46 -8.32 -19.46 19.29
N LYS A 47 -7.58 -19.55 18.17
CA LYS A 47 -6.12 -19.55 18.21
C LYS A 47 -5.56 -18.28 18.84
N SER A 48 -6.02 -17.11 18.40
CA SER A 48 -5.53 -15.84 18.94
C SER A 48 -5.84 -15.70 20.44
N LEU A 49 -7.02 -16.14 20.90
CA LEU A 49 -7.33 -16.12 22.30
C LEU A 49 -6.46 -17.04 23.13
N PHE A 50 -6.25 -18.29 22.70
CA PHE A 50 -5.38 -19.25 23.38
C PHE A 50 -3.98 -18.67 23.61
N PHE A 51 -3.39 -18.09 22.57
CA PHE A 51 -2.06 -17.47 22.69
C PHE A 51 -2.09 -16.17 23.54
N PHE A 52 -3.13 -15.36 23.41
CA PHE A 52 -3.29 -14.16 24.23
C PHE A 52 -3.45 -14.50 25.71
N SER A 53 -4.30 -15.45 26.07
CA SER A 53 -4.50 -15.85 27.46
C SER A 53 -3.23 -16.49 28.06
N GLY A 54 -2.52 -17.34 27.30
CA GLY A 54 -1.25 -17.90 27.75
C GLY A 54 -0.20 -16.83 28.03
N LEU A 55 -0.04 -15.90 27.09
CA LEU A 55 0.94 -14.81 27.23
C LEU A 55 0.57 -13.85 28.35
N SER A 56 -0.73 -13.55 28.52
CA SER A 56 -1.24 -12.73 29.63
C SER A 56 -1.01 -13.40 30.98
N SER A 57 -1.16 -14.73 31.06
CA SER A 57 -0.87 -15.50 32.30
C SER A 57 0.60 -15.46 32.65
N ILE A 58 1.50 -15.61 31.66
CA ILE A 58 2.96 -15.50 31.86
C ILE A 58 3.33 -14.10 32.35
N LEU A 59 2.78 -13.04 31.76
CA LEU A 59 3.04 -11.67 32.20
C LEU A 59 2.53 -11.42 33.63
N ASN A 60 1.36 -11.98 33.98
CA ASN A 60 0.83 -11.88 35.33
C ASN A 60 1.77 -12.58 36.34
N LEU A 61 2.31 -13.73 35.98
CA LEU A 61 3.28 -14.44 36.81
C LEU A 61 4.60 -13.68 36.99
N LEU A 62 5.13 -13.11 35.90
CA LEU A 62 6.46 -12.46 35.93
C LEU A 62 6.48 -11.06 36.56
N PHE A 63 5.39 -10.29 36.40
CA PHE A 63 5.41 -8.87 36.74
C PHE A 63 4.41 -8.47 37.84
N PHE A 64 3.46 -9.36 38.22
CA PHE A 64 2.34 -8.99 39.06
C PHE A 64 2.09 -9.93 40.23
N GLU A 65 3.06 -10.79 40.56
CA GLU A 65 3.01 -11.69 41.74
C GLU A 65 1.65 -12.39 41.92
N LEU A 66 1.05 -12.87 40.78
CA LEU A 66 -0.23 -13.61 40.81
C LEU A 66 -1.39 -12.86 41.46
N GLN A 67 -1.52 -11.55 41.24
CA GLN A 67 -2.65 -10.75 41.77
C GLN A 67 -4.03 -11.27 41.34
N PHE A 68 -4.10 -12.04 40.25
CA PHE A 68 -5.33 -12.68 39.76
C PHE A 68 -5.25 -14.18 39.89
N SER A 69 -6.31 -14.78 40.44
CA SER A 69 -6.43 -16.24 40.48
C SER A 69 -6.55 -16.81 39.05
N LEU A 70 -6.11 -18.04 38.87
CA LEU A 70 -6.21 -18.73 37.58
C LEU A 70 -7.65 -18.81 37.06
N SER A 71 -8.62 -19.00 37.96
CA SER A 71 -10.05 -19.00 37.65
C SER A 71 -10.52 -17.66 37.09
N THR A 72 -10.11 -16.55 37.68
CA THR A 72 -10.44 -15.20 37.20
C THR A 72 -9.92 -14.95 35.77
N ILE A 73 -8.67 -15.37 35.47
CA ILE A 73 -8.07 -15.26 34.17
C ILE A 73 -8.85 -16.10 33.13
N ILE A 74 -9.23 -17.33 33.49
CA ILE A 74 -10.00 -18.22 32.61
C ILE A 74 -11.38 -17.64 32.30
N ILE A 75 -12.08 -17.14 33.32
CA ILE A 75 -13.42 -16.53 33.17
C ILE A 75 -13.32 -15.29 32.27
N ALA A 76 -12.37 -14.39 32.54
CA ALA A 76 -12.16 -13.19 31.73
C ALA A 76 -11.82 -13.52 30.28
N ALA A 77 -10.93 -14.50 30.05
CA ALA A 77 -10.57 -14.96 28.71
C ALA A 77 -11.77 -15.57 27.96
N THR A 78 -12.60 -16.36 28.66
CA THR A 78 -13.79 -16.99 28.06
C THR A 78 -14.83 -15.93 27.69
N LEU A 79 -15.09 -14.96 28.57
CA LEU A 79 -16.00 -13.85 28.29
C LEU A 79 -15.49 -12.98 27.12
N PHE A 80 -14.22 -12.66 27.13
CA PHE A 80 -13.58 -11.90 26.04
C PHE A 80 -13.68 -12.64 24.69
N TYR A 81 -13.46 -13.97 24.69
CA TYR A 81 -13.65 -14.78 23.50
C TYR A 81 -15.08 -14.72 22.98
N PHE A 82 -16.06 -14.89 23.86
CA PHE A 82 -17.46 -14.85 23.48
C PHE A 82 -17.86 -13.50 22.88
N LEU A 83 -17.46 -12.39 23.52
CA LEU A 83 -17.72 -11.04 23.03
C LEU A 83 -17.04 -10.78 21.69
N MET A 84 -15.79 -11.19 21.54
CA MET A 84 -15.04 -11.04 20.28
C MET A 84 -15.63 -11.89 19.15
N LEU A 85 -16.08 -13.09 19.45
CA LEU A 85 -16.73 -13.95 18.46
C LEU A 85 -18.07 -13.35 18.04
N LEU A 86 -18.88 -12.89 18.99
CA LEU A 86 -20.15 -12.22 18.72
C LEU A 86 -19.93 -10.97 17.85
N TYR A 87 -19.00 -10.10 18.24
CA TYR A 87 -18.63 -8.92 17.47
C TYR A 87 -18.24 -9.27 16.02
N ARG A 88 -17.38 -10.26 15.83
CA ARG A 88 -16.91 -10.65 14.49
C ARG A 88 -18.02 -11.24 13.63
N LEU A 89 -18.88 -12.10 14.18
CA LEU A 89 -20.03 -12.66 13.47
C LEU A 89 -21.04 -11.57 13.09
N THR A 90 -21.27 -10.62 13.99
CA THR A 90 -22.18 -9.49 13.73
C THR A 90 -21.65 -8.60 12.61
N VAL A 91 -20.37 -8.22 12.66
CA VAL A 91 -19.72 -7.41 11.59
C VAL A 91 -19.74 -8.15 10.27
N ASP A 92 -19.43 -9.46 10.24
CA ASP A 92 -19.47 -10.27 9.03
C ASP A 92 -20.88 -10.29 8.42
N THR A 93 -21.92 -10.52 9.24
CA THR A 93 -23.31 -10.52 8.81
C THR A 93 -23.78 -9.15 8.30
N ILE A 94 -23.36 -8.06 8.97
CA ILE A 94 -23.67 -6.69 8.50
C ILE A 94 -23.00 -6.43 7.14
N LEU A 95 -21.74 -6.84 6.97
CA LEU A 95 -21.02 -6.69 5.70
C LEU A 95 -21.63 -7.55 4.59
N GLU A 96 -22.08 -8.78 4.88
CA GLU A 96 -22.79 -9.62 3.93
C GLU A 96 -24.09 -8.94 3.44
N LYS A 97 -24.90 -8.42 4.37
CA LYS A 97 -26.14 -7.67 4.03
C LYS A 97 -25.82 -6.40 3.24
N TYR A 98 -24.84 -5.61 3.66
CA TYR A 98 -24.44 -4.38 2.98
C TYR A 98 -23.96 -4.65 1.54
N ARG A 99 -23.24 -5.76 1.31
CA ARG A 99 -22.81 -6.17 -0.04
C ARG A 99 -24.00 -6.65 -0.88
N ALA A 100 -24.93 -7.39 -0.30
CA ALA A 100 -26.13 -7.86 -0.98
C ALA A 100 -26.98 -6.69 -1.51
N THR A 101 -27.07 -5.58 -0.75
CA THR A 101 -27.80 -4.36 -1.17
C THR A 101 -27.03 -3.48 -2.16
N GLY A 102 -25.80 -3.86 -2.55
CA GLY A 102 -25.00 -3.14 -3.54
C GLY A 102 -23.91 -2.23 -2.95
N GLY A 103 -23.71 -2.25 -1.63
CA GLY A 103 -22.58 -1.57 -0.98
C GLY A 103 -21.28 -2.38 -1.07
N ASN A 104 -20.13 -1.71 -1.09
CA ASN A 104 -18.81 -2.36 -1.14
C ASN A 104 -18.71 -3.49 -2.17
N ILE A 105 -19.20 -3.26 -3.39
CA ILE A 105 -19.15 -4.22 -4.50
C ILE A 105 -17.83 -4.14 -5.25
N LEU A 106 -17.41 -5.25 -5.86
CA LEU A 106 -16.34 -5.34 -6.84
C LEU A 106 -16.94 -5.71 -8.19
N LYS A 107 -16.79 -4.82 -9.17
CA LYS A 107 -17.24 -5.05 -10.54
C LYS A 107 -16.23 -5.96 -11.24
N CYS A 108 -16.71 -7.10 -11.74
CA CYS A 108 -15.89 -8.13 -12.34
C CYS A 108 -16.11 -8.21 -13.83
N LEU A 109 -15.01 -8.28 -14.57
CA LEU A 109 -14.96 -8.60 -15.98
C LEU A 109 -14.54 -10.08 -16.10
N ILE A 110 -15.40 -10.93 -16.66
CA ILE A 110 -15.08 -12.35 -16.87
C ILE A 110 -14.80 -12.54 -18.35
N ILE A 111 -13.60 -13.06 -18.67
CA ILE A 111 -13.15 -13.32 -20.03
C ILE A 111 -12.95 -14.82 -20.21
N GLY A 112 -13.78 -15.41 -21.05
CA GLY A 112 -13.69 -16.82 -21.39
C GLY A 112 -15.05 -17.36 -21.82
N ASN A 113 -15.03 -18.50 -22.54
CA ASN A 113 -16.22 -19.14 -23.08
C ASN A 113 -16.36 -20.61 -22.63
N ASN A 114 -15.65 -20.99 -21.58
CA ASN A 114 -15.69 -22.34 -21.04
C ASN A 114 -16.58 -22.44 -19.80
N ASP A 115 -16.82 -23.67 -19.35
CA ASP A 115 -17.66 -23.96 -18.19
C ASP A 115 -17.17 -23.30 -16.91
N HIS A 116 -15.85 -23.09 -16.73
CA HIS A 116 -15.31 -22.44 -15.55
C HIS A 116 -15.70 -20.96 -15.45
N GLY A 117 -15.73 -20.24 -16.59
CA GLY A 117 -16.20 -18.85 -16.64
C GLY A 117 -17.70 -18.76 -16.36
N SER A 118 -18.49 -19.66 -16.95
CA SER A 118 -19.94 -19.77 -16.74
C SER A 118 -20.26 -20.12 -15.28
N ASN A 119 -19.54 -21.07 -14.70
CA ASN A 119 -19.68 -21.43 -13.30
C ASN A 119 -19.37 -20.26 -12.37
N LEU A 120 -18.27 -19.49 -12.63
CA LEU A 120 -17.96 -18.31 -11.84
C LEU A 120 -19.07 -17.26 -11.93
N TYR A 121 -19.59 -17.00 -13.11
CA TYR A 121 -20.68 -16.06 -13.30
C TYR A 121 -21.93 -16.47 -12.52
N ASN A 122 -22.33 -17.73 -12.61
CA ASN A 122 -23.48 -18.28 -11.89
C ASN A 122 -23.28 -18.22 -10.37
N GLU A 123 -22.08 -18.52 -9.86
CA GLU A 123 -21.75 -18.40 -8.44
C GLU A 123 -21.79 -16.94 -7.95
N ILE A 124 -21.36 -15.99 -8.77
CA ILE A 124 -21.46 -14.55 -8.46
C ILE A 124 -22.93 -14.11 -8.35
N LEU A 125 -23.81 -14.63 -9.24
CA LEU A 125 -25.25 -14.33 -9.19
C LEU A 125 -25.94 -14.97 -7.98
N LYS A 126 -25.55 -16.20 -7.65
CA LYS A 126 -26.15 -16.99 -6.55
C LYS A 126 -25.81 -16.43 -5.17
N PHE A 127 -24.62 -15.83 -5.01
CA PHE A 127 -24.10 -15.33 -3.73
C PHE A 127 -23.80 -13.83 -3.77
N PRO A 128 -24.83 -12.95 -3.85
CA PRO A 128 -24.65 -11.50 -3.92
C PRO A 128 -23.97 -10.91 -2.67
N GLU A 129 -24.03 -11.58 -1.52
CA GLU A 129 -23.39 -11.22 -0.26
C GLU A 129 -21.87 -11.26 -0.32
N LEU A 130 -21.28 -11.97 -1.28
CA LEU A 130 -19.83 -11.92 -1.53
C LEU A 130 -19.39 -10.56 -2.09
N GLY A 131 -20.34 -9.76 -2.61
CA GLY A 131 -20.08 -8.41 -3.10
C GLY A 131 -19.31 -8.39 -4.41
N PHE A 132 -19.36 -9.45 -5.21
CA PHE A 132 -18.92 -9.44 -6.60
C PHE A 132 -20.10 -9.13 -7.51
N ARG A 133 -19.88 -8.40 -8.60
CA ARG A 133 -20.90 -8.13 -9.62
C ARG A 133 -20.30 -8.30 -11.01
N ALA A 134 -20.93 -9.12 -11.82
CA ALA A 134 -20.60 -9.31 -13.22
C ALA A 134 -21.86 -9.14 -14.06
N LYS A 135 -21.81 -8.38 -15.15
CA LYS A 135 -22.94 -8.20 -16.07
C LYS A 135 -23.10 -9.39 -17.03
N GLY A 136 -22.05 -10.14 -17.26
CA GLY A 136 -21.99 -11.28 -18.16
C GLY A 136 -20.55 -11.68 -18.45
N ILE A 137 -20.37 -12.48 -19.50
CA ILE A 137 -19.08 -13.01 -19.92
C ILE A 137 -18.67 -12.37 -21.25
N TYR A 138 -17.38 -12.00 -21.33
CA TYR A 138 -16.75 -11.57 -22.57
C TYR A 138 -15.90 -12.70 -23.12
N SER A 139 -15.89 -12.89 -24.45
CA SER A 139 -14.90 -13.77 -25.09
C SER A 139 -13.65 -12.98 -25.46
N TYR A 140 -12.54 -13.67 -25.71
CA TYR A 140 -11.38 -13.03 -26.28
C TYR A 140 -11.56 -12.76 -27.78
N ASN A 141 -12.29 -13.63 -28.49
CA ASN A 141 -12.60 -13.52 -29.93
C ASN A 141 -14.12 -13.61 -30.15
N LYS A 142 -14.66 -12.88 -31.13
CA LYS A 142 -16.10 -12.85 -31.49
C LYS A 142 -16.71 -14.22 -31.84
N LYS A 143 -15.88 -15.19 -32.24
CA LYS A 143 -16.38 -16.49 -32.76
C LYS A 143 -16.91 -17.47 -31.70
N ASN A 144 -16.60 -17.27 -30.44
CA ASN A 144 -16.91 -18.24 -29.38
C ASN A 144 -17.92 -17.67 -28.39
N LYS A 145 -19.18 -18.01 -28.54
CA LYS A 145 -20.26 -17.64 -27.60
C LYS A 145 -20.47 -18.76 -26.57
N PRO A 146 -20.56 -18.46 -25.27
CA PRO A 146 -21.02 -19.43 -24.29
C PRO A 146 -22.51 -19.71 -24.45
N ASN A 147 -22.93 -20.98 -24.44
CA ASN A 147 -24.31 -21.39 -24.74
C ASN A 147 -25.30 -21.13 -23.61
N SER A 148 -24.88 -20.81 -22.38
CA SER A 148 -25.73 -20.82 -21.19
C SER A 148 -25.70 -19.56 -20.33
N VAL A 149 -25.01 -18.47 -20.77
CA VAL A 149 -24.77 -17.29 -19.95
C VAL A 149 -24.85 -16.02 -20.79
N ALA A 150 -25.20 -14.87 -20.19
CA ALA A 150 -25.23 -13.57 -20.86
C ALA A 150 -23.86 -13.23 -21.49
N TYR A 151 -23.81 -13.30 -22.81
CA TYR A 151 -22.63 -12.94 -23.60
C TYR A 151 -22.69 -11.47 -24.00
N LEU A 152 -21.67 -10.71 -23.62
CA LEU A 152 -21.64 -9.26 -23.78
C LEU A 152 -20.76 -8.78 -24.94
N GLY A 153 -20.02 -9.68 -25.61
CA GLY A 153 -19.19 -9.32 -26.75
C GLY A 153 -17.72 -9.75 -26.60
N SER A 154 -16.84 -9.15 -27.39
CA SER A 154 -15.42 -9.45 -27.33
C SER A 154 -14.69 -8.46 -26.41
N PHE A 155 -13.75 -8.95 -25.61
CA PHE A 155 -12.84 -8.11 -24.83
C PHE A 155 -12.05 -7.13 -25.70
N LYS A 156 -11.72 -7.51 -26.94
CA LYS A 156 -10.97 -6.64 -27.87
C LYS A 156 -11.73 -5.39 -28.28
N ASP A 157 -13.06 -5.44 -28.23
CA ASP A 157 -13.94 -4.34 -28.62
C ASP A 157 -14.13 -3.34 -27.48
N LEU A 158 -13.65 -3.66 -26.25
CA LEU A 158 -13.74 -2.77 -25.10
C LEU A 158 -12.64 -1.71 -25.15
N SER A 159 -13.05 -0.45 -24.99
CA SER A 159 -12.13 0.67 -24.79
C SER A 159 -11.46 0.60 -23.41
N ASP A 160 -10.34 1.27 -23.24
CA ASP A 160 -9.63 1.34 -21.95
C ASP A 160 -10.50 2.02 -20.87
N ASP A 161 -11.37 2.99 -21.26
CA ASP A 161 -12.33 3.64 -20.38
C ASP A 161 -13.42 2.68 -19.90
N GLN A 162 -13.88 1.80 -20.76
CA GLN A 162 -14.85 0.76 -20.38
C GLN A 162 -14.23 -0.28 -19.44
N ILE A 163 -12.97 -0.66 -19.70
CA ILE A 163 -12.23 -1.61 -18.87
C ILE A 163 -11.91 -0.99 -17.49
N SER A 164 -11.64 0.31 -17.41
CA SER A 164 -11.32 1.01 -16.16
C SER A 164 -12.48 1.00 -15.14
N GLN A 165 -13.71 0.75 -15.58
CA GLN A 165 -14.89 0.63 -14.70
C GLN A 165 -14.90 -0.66 -13.87
N PHE A 166 -14.03 -1.63 -14.18
CA PHE A 166 -13.95 -2.90 -13.47
C PHE A 166 -12.81 -2.88 -12.43
N ASP A 167 -13.05 -3.54 -11.32
CA ASP A 167 -12.08 -3.69 -10.23
C ASP A 167 -11.23 -4.96 -10.40
N ARG A 168 -11.76 -5.96 -11.13
CA ARG A 168 -11.12 -7.25 -11.31
C ARG A 168 -11.45 -7.89 -12.65
N ILE A 169 -10.44 -8.52 -13.25
CA ILE A 169 -10.56 -9.33 -14.47
C ILE A 169 -10.31 -10.80 -14.13
N PHE A 170 -11.20 -11.68 -14.54
CA PHE A 170 -11.05 -13.13 -14.42
C PHE A 170 -10.90 -13.76 -15.80
N PHE A 171 -9.84 -14.56 -15.95
CA PHE A 171 -9.65 -15.40 -17.14
C PHE A 171 -10.05 -16.81 -16.85
N SER A 172 -10.83 -17.42 -17.76
CA SER A 172 -11.23 -18.82 -17.64
C SER A 172 -10.74 -19.71 -18.77
N ASN A 173 -10.18 -19.16 -19.84
CA ASN A 173 -9.68 -19.93 -21.01
C ASN A 173 -8.17 -19.94 -21.11
N LYS A 174 -7.64 -21.00 -21.76
CA LYS A 174 -6.27 -21.01 -22.30
C LYS A 174 -6.22 -20.03 -23.48
N ILE A 175 -5.82 -18.81 -23.21
CA ILE A 175 -5.50 -17.80 -24.21
C ILE A 175 -4.00 -17.87 -24.48
N SER A 176 -3.55 -17.56 -25.71
CA SER A 176 -2.13 -17.54 -26.01
C SER A 176 -1.36 -16.67 -25.03
N LEU A 177 -0.12 -17.03 -24.70
CA LEU A 177 0.72 -16.28 -23.75
C LEU A 177 0.81 -14.79 -24.11
N LYS A 178 0.95 -14.48 -25.40
CA LYS A 178 1.01 -13.09 -25.92
C LYS A 178 -0.28 -12.32 -25.65
N SER A 179 -1.43 -12.98 -25.76
CA SER A 179 -2.74 -12.35 -25.48
C SER A 179 -2.97 -12.15 -23.98
N GLN A 180 -2.53 -13.10 -23.15
CA GLN A 180 -2.58 -12.95 -21.68
C GLN A 180 -1.69 -11.79 -21.23
N GLU A 181 -0.49 -11.68 -21.78
CA GLU A 181 0.44 -10.60 -21.49
C GLU A 181 -0.16 -9.23 -21.83
N ASN A 182 -0.78 -9.08 -22.99
CA ASN A 182 -1.45 -7.84 -23.39
C ASN A 182 -2.55 -7.42 -22.41
N ILE A 183 -3.36 -8.38 -21.95
CA ILE A 183 -4.44 -8.06 -21.01
C ILE A 183 -3.86 -7.72 -19.62
N ILE A 184 -2.83 -8.43 -19.18
CA ILE A 184 -2.14 -8.12 -17.91
C ILE A 184 -1.52 -6.73 -17.99
N LEU A 185 -0.89 -6.36 -19.10
CA LEU A 185 -0.31 -5.03 -19.30
C LEU A 185 -1.38 -3.93 -19.29
N LYS A 186 -2.52 -4.14 -19.96
CA LYS A 186 -3.66 -3.21 -19.91
C LYS A 186 -4.20 -3.08 -18.48
N ALA A 187 -4.43 -4.19 -17.81
CA ALA A 187 -4.94 -4.21 -16.44
C ALA A 187 -3.97 -3.52 -15.46
N ASP A 188 -2.67 -3.74 -15.62
CA ASP A 188 -1.64 -3.08 -14.80
C ASP A 188 -1.60 -1.56 -15.02
N LYS A 189 -1.78 -1.10 -16.28
CA LYS A 189 -1.92 0.33 -16.60
C LYS A 189 -3.13 0.96 -15.89
N LEU A 190 -4.24 0.24 -15.85
CA LEU A 190 -5.50 0.69 -15.26
C LEU A 190 -5.63 0.37 -13.76
N ASN A 191 -4.59 -0.23 -13.13
CA ASN A 191 -4.60 -0.68 -11.73
C ASN A 191 -5.72 -1.70 -11.41
N ILE A 192 -6.08 -2.56 -12.37
CA ILE A 192 -7.09 -3.60 -12.23
C ILE A 192 -6.42 -4.91 -11.83
N LYS A 193 -7.01 -5.63 -10.88
CA LYS A 193 -6.50 -6.95 -10.47
C LYS A 193 -6.89 -8.01 -11.47
N VAL A 194 -5.89 -8.75 -11.94
CA VAL A 194 -6.09 -9.91 -12.82
C VAL A 194 -6.02 -11.20 -12.02
N SER A 195 -6.96 -12.10 -12.29
CA SER A 195 -7.04 -13.42 -11.69
C SER A 195 -7.31 -14.46 -12.76
N TYR A 196 -6.72 -15.63 -12.64
CA TYR A 196 -6.92 -16.74 -13.54
C TYR A 196 -7.72 -17.84 -12.85
N ILE A 197 -8.71 -18.41 -13.54
CA ILE A 197 -9.44 -19.59 -13.08
C ILE A 197 -8.69 -20.79 -13.67
N PRO A 198 -7.88 -21.52 -12.89
CA PRO A 198 -7.04 -22.57 -13.43
C PRO A 198 -7.89 -23.78 -13.80
N ASP A 199 -7.54 -24.40 -14.92
CA ASP A 199 -7.85 -25.81 -15.15
C ASP A 199 -6.82 -26.60 -14.34
N LEU A 200 -7.25 -27.13 -13.20
CA LEU A 200 -6.38 -27.67 -12.15
C LEU A 200 -5.52 -28.86 -12.59
N ALA A 201 -5.79 -29.44 -13.76
CA ALA A 201 -5.04 -30.56 -14.30
C ALA A 201 -3.61 -30.22 -14.78
N PHE A 202 -3.24 -28.94 -14.92
CA PHE A 202 -2.03 -28.53 -15.65
C PHE A 202 -1.09 -27.54 -14.93
N TYR A 203 -1.31 -27.20 -13.66
CA TYR A 203 -0.49 -26.20 -12.99
C TYR A 203 0.34 -26.74 -11.82
N ASP A 204 1.65 -26.43 -11.87
CA ASP A 204 2.56 -26.60 -10.74
C ASP A 204 2.31 -25.50 -9.69
N TYR A 205 1.75 -25.86 -8.56
CA TYR A 205 1.18 -24.96 -7.55
C TYR A 205 2.19 -24.14 -6.73
N LYS A 206 3.49 -24.25 -6.99
CA LYS A 206 4.51 -23.73 -6.06
C LYS A 206 4.55 -22.20 -5.93
N ASN A 207 3.99 -21.43 -6.88
CA ASN A 207 4.17 -19.98 -6.92
C ASN A 207 2.89 -19.15 -7.05
N PHE A 208 1.69 -19.71 -6.86
CA PHE A 208 0.43 -18.99 -7.06
C PHE A 208 -0.42 -18.91 -5.78
N PHE A 209 -1.01 -17.76 -5.53
CA PHE A 209 -2.02 -17.61 -4.48
C PHE A 209 -3.38 -18.07 -5.02
N ILE A 210 -3.84 -19.22 -4.56
CA ILE A 210 -5.16 -19.76 -4.90
C ILE A 210 -6.16 -19.21 -3.89
N SER A 211 -7.17 -18.51 -4.39
CA SER A 211 -8.35 -18.08 -3.62
C SER A 211 -9.60 -18.72 -4.21
N LYS A 212 -10.73 -18.62 -3.50
CA LYS A 212 -12.00 -19.18 -3.94
C LYS A 212 -13.09 -18.12 -3.90
N ILE A 213 -13.98 -18.15 -4.88
CA ILE A 213 -15.28 -17.50 -4.84
C ILE A 213 -16.30 -18.63 -4.73
N SER A 214 -16.94 -18.75 -3.57
CA SER A 214 -17.76 -19.93 -3.23
C SER A 214 -16.98 -21.22 -3.45
N THR A 215 -17.35 -22.04 -4.44
CA THR A 215 -16.70 -23.30 -4.78
C THR A 215 -15.63 -23.17 -5.86
N VAL A 216 -15.60 -22.07 -6.60
CA VAL A 216 -14.71 -21.87 -7.77
C VAL A 216 -13.34 -21.34 -7.34
N PRO A 217 -12.26 -22.13 -7.53
CA PRO A 217 -10.91 -21.65 -7.27
C PRO A 217 -10.45 -20.68 -8.37
N TYR A 218 -9.67 -19.66 -7.98
CA TYR A 218 -8.99 -18.78 -8.91
C TYR A 218 -7.57 -18.44 -8.44
N VAL A 219 -6.70 -18.16 -9.39
CA VAL A 219 -5.31 -17.76 -9.14
C VAL A 219 -5.13 -16.28 -9.44
N SER A 220 -4.58 -15.54 -8.50
CA SER A 220 -4.25 -14.13 -8.70
C SER A 220 -2.81 -14.02 -9.20
N ILE A 221 -2.62 -13.37 -10.36
CA ILE A 221 -1.32 -13.29 -11.07
C ILE A 221 -0.52 -12.06 -10.66
N ASN A 222 -1.17 -10.96 -10.36
CA ASN A 222 -0.55 -9.65 -10.10
C ASN A 222 -0.76 -9.12 -8.68
N ASN A 223 -0.92 -10.01 -7.70
CA ASN A 223 -1.02 -9.62 -6.31
C ASN A 223 0.33 -9.11 -5.79
N LEU A 224 0.28 -7.99 -5.10
CA LEU A 224 1.45 -7.40 -4.45
C LEU A 224 1.31 -7.50 -2.92
N PRO A 225 2.42 -7.58 -2.17
CA PRO A 225 2.36 -7.68 -0.70
C PRO A 225 1.52 -6.57 -0.06
N LEU A 226 1.56 -5.34 -0.58
CA LEU A 226 0.79 -4.20 -0.08
C LEU A 226 -0.70 -4.22 -0.48
N ASP A 227 -1.14 -5.13 -1.35
CA ASP A 227 -2.57 -5.38 -1.59
C ASP A 227 -3.23 -6.06 -0.40
N ASN A 228 -2.44 -6.68 0.49
CA ASN A 228 -2.90 -7.19 1.77
C ASN A 228 -3.16 -6.02 2.73
N LYS A 229 -4.38 -5.93 3.25
CA LYS A 229 -4.79 -4.86 4.18
C LYS A 229 -3.88 -4.76 5.41
N VAL A 230 -3.44 -5.89 5.96
CA VAL A 230 -2.53 -5.89 7.13
C VAL A 230 -1.23 -5.17 6.80
N ASN A 231 -0.59 -5.55 5.70
CA ASN A 231 0.64 -4.94 5.25
C ASN A 231 0.46 -3.44 4.96
N PHE A 232 -0.66 -3.09 4.32
CA PHE A 232 -1.01 -1.70 4.03
C PHE A 232 -1.16 -0.87 5.31
N TYR A 233 -1.92 -1.37 6.30
CA TYR A 233 -2.10 -0.66 7.57
C TYR A 233 -0.83 -0.65 8.41
N THR A 234 -0.05 -1.74 8.45
CA THR A 234 1.25 -1.78 9.15
C THR A 234 2.17 -0.69 8.60
N LYS A 235 2.28 -0.58 7.27
CA LYS A 235 3.04 0.48 6.62
C LYS A 235 2.50 1.85 6.97
N ARG A 236 1.19 2.05 6.92
CA ARG A 236 0.56 3.34 7.20
C ARG A 236 0.73 3.79 8.66
N ILE A 237 0.62 2.88 9.61
CA ILE A 237 0.86 3.15 11.04
C ILE A 237 2.31 3.58 11.25
N PHE A 238 3.25 2.87 10.66
CA PHE A 238 4.67 3.25 10.68
C PHE A 238 4.89 4.65 10.09
N ASP A 239 4.32 4.94 8.92
CA ASP A 239 4.40 6.25 8.26
C ASP A 239 3.87 7.37 9.18
N ILE A 240 2.72 7.15 9.83
CA ILE A 240 2.11 8.15 10.73
C ILE A 240 2.98 8.37 11.97
N ILE A 241 3.36 7.30 12.67
CA ILE A 241 4.13 7.39 13.92
C ILE A 241 5.48 8.06 13.65
N PHE A 242 6.21 7.60 12.65
CA PHE A 242 7.53 8.14 12.33
C PHE A 242 7.44 9.62 11.90
N SER A 243 6.51 9.96 10.99
CA SER A 243 6.34 11.36 10.56
C SER A 243 5.88 12.26 11.70
N PHE A 244 5.03 11.79 12.62
CA PHE A 244 4.62 12.53 13.80
C PHE A 244 5.82 12.91 14.68
N PHE A 245 6.71 11.97 14.96
CA PHE A 245 7.93 12.26 15.73
C PHE A 245 8.85 13.23 15.00
N VAL A 246 9.04 13.09 13.68
CA VAL A 246 9.85 14.04 12.90
C VAL A 246 9.21 15.44 12.90
N ILE A 247 7.90 15.55 12.80
CA ILE A 247 7.21 16.84 12.83
C ILE A 247 7.39 17.53 14.19
N ILE A 248 7.20 16.81 15.30
CA ILE A 248 7.29 17.39 16.64
C ILE A 248 8.74 17.71 17.03
N PHE A 249 9.66 16.80 16.83
CA PHE A 249 11.01 16.95 17.36
C PHE A 249 11.98 17.66 16.42
N ILE A 250 11.70 17.66 15.10
CA ILE A 250 12.59 18.24 14.11
C ILE A 250 11.93 19.42 13.40
N LEU A 251 10.78 19.26 12.78
CA LEU A 251 10.16 20.30 11.97
C LEU A 251 9.61 21.47 12.80
N SER A 252 9.23 21.25 14.05
CA SER A 252 8.71 22.28 14.94
C SER A 252 9.64 23.50 15.10
N TRP A 253 10.94 23.27 15.19
CA TRP A 253 11.94 24.32 15.27
C TRP A 253 12.62 24.60 13.91
N MET A 254 12.72 23.59 13.06
CA MET A 254 13.41 23.69 11.77
C MET A 254 12.64 24.62 10.81
N ILE A 255 11.29 24.51 10.76
CA ILE A 255 10.46 25.37 9.89
C ILE A 255 10.61 26.83 10.25
N PRO A 256 10.45 27.31 11.51
CA PRO A 256 10.64 28.71 11.84
C PRO A 256 12.09 29.17 11.62
N LEU A 257 13.08 28.40 12.04
CA LEU A 257 14.49 28.79 11.91
C LEU A 257 14.91 28.91 10.44
N PHE A 258 14.70 27.87 9.64
CA PHE A 258 15.04 27.89 8.22
C PHE A 258 14.14 28.85 7.45
N GLY A 259 12.89 29.00 7.87
CA GLY A 259 11.96 29.97 7.30
C GLY A 259 12.47 31.41 7.40
N ILE A 260 13.02 31.82 8.53
CA ILE A 260 13.66 33.13 8.73
C ILE A 260 14.86 33.26 7.78
N ILE A 261 15.79 32.31 7.78
CA ILE A 261 17.00 32.35 6.94
C ILE A 261 16.65 32.44 5.45
N ILE A 262 15.67 31.66 5.00
CA ILE A 262 15.20 31.64 3.60
C ILE A 262 14.59 33.00 3.22
N LYS A 263 13.77 33.59 4.10
CA LYS A 263 13.18 34.93 3.86
C LYS A 263 14.19 36.05 3.82
N MET A 264 15.25 35.92 4.65
CA MET A 264 16.39 36.86 4.61
C MET A 264 17.21 36.72 3.33
N SER A 265 17.35 35.51 2.80
CA SER A 265 18.14 35.20 1.60
C SER A 265 17.47 35.68 0.30
N SER A 266 16.13 35.71 0.24
CA SER A 266 15.38 36.19 -0.93
C SER A 266 13.90 36.45 -0.59
N LYS A 267 13.25 37.39 -1.30
CA LYS A 267 11.84 37.70 -1.12
C LYS A 267 10.94 36.55 -1.52
N GLY A 268 9.90 36.25 -0.71
CA GLY A 268 8.87 35.24 -1.00
C GLY A 268 8.63 34.24 0.14
N PRO A 269 7.77 33.22 -0.05
CA PRO A 269 7.42 32.23 0.97
C PRO A 269 8.62 31.33 1.32
N ALA A 270 8.70 30.85 2.57
CA ALA A 270 9.77 29.95 3.02
C ALA A 270 9.60 28.53 2.47
N LEU A 271 8.35 28.09 2.32
CA LEU A 271 8.02 26.81 1.73
C LEU A 271 7.73 26.94 0.24
N PHE A 272 8.21 26.00 -0.52
CA PHE A 272 7.91 25.81 -1.94
C PHE A 272 6.93 24.64 -2.08
N ILE A 273 5.87 24.86 -2.85
CA ILE A 273 4.81 23.88 -3.10
C ILE A 273 4.82 23.55 -4.57
N GLN A 274 4.98 22.26 -4.89
CA GLN A 274 4.99 21.80 -6.27
C GLN A 274 3.99 20.65 -6.48
N LYS A 275 3.16 20.76 -7.51
CA LYS A 275 2.22 19.70 -7.88
C LYS A 275 2.96 18.48 -8.42
N ARG A 276 2.69 17.32 -7.83
CA ARG A 276 3.27 16.03 -8.23
C ARG A 276 2.20 14.96 -8.31
N GLU A 277 2.48 13.94 -9.11
CA GLU A 277 1.61 12.79 -9.26
C GLU A 277 1.90 11.76 -8.17
N GLY A 278 0.85 11.30 -7.49
CA GLY A 278 0.92 10.38 -6.37
C GLY A 278 0.16 9.07 -6.61
N PHE A 279 -0.41 8.53 -5.56
CA PHE A 279 -1.15 7.27 -5.56
C PHE A 279 -2.32 7.28 -6.56
N LYS A 280 -2.37 6.27 -7.43
CA LYS A 280 -3.37 6.14 -8.51
C LYS A 280 -3.44 7.36 -9.44
N GLY A 281 -2.33 8.04 -9.64
CA GLY A 281 -2.26 9.21 -10.51
C GLY A 281 -2.90 10.49 -9.94
N LYS A 282 -3.34 10.49 -8.67
CA LYS A 282 -3.88 11.70 -8.03
C LYS A 282 -2.79 12.73 -7.83
N VAL A 283 -3.06 13.96 -8.23
CA VAL A 283 -2.14 15.09 -8.03
C VAL A 283 -2.20 15.57 -6.59
N PHE A 284 -1.04 15.80 -5.97
CA PHE A 284 -0.93 16.36 -4.62
C PHE A 284 0.11 17.48 -4.57
N ASN A 285 0.06 18.29 -3.53
CA ASN A 285 0.98 19.40 -3.28
C ASN A 285 2.19 18.91 -2.46
N CYS A 286 3.33 18.71 -3.11
CA CYS A 286 4.57 18.30 -2.47
C CYS A 286 5.26 19.49 -1.81
N LEU A 287 5.51 19.39 -0.51
CA LEU A 287 6.10 20.45 0.31
C LEU A 287 7.62 20.35 0.35
N LYS A 288 8.32 21.48 0.19
CA LYS A 288 9.78 21.59 0.33
C LYS A 288 10.16 22.94 0.92
N PHE A 289 11.35 23.06 1.47
CA PHE A 289 11.93 24.39 1.69
C PHE A 289 12.32 25.02 0.36
N ARG A 290 12.11 26.31 0.24
CA ARG A 290 12.53 27.07 -0.93
C ARG A 290 14.06 27.20 -0.96
N THR A 291 14.66 26.76 -2.04
CA THR A 291 16.11 26.79 -2.26
C THR A 291 16.56 27.79 -3.32
N MET A 292 15.59 28.33 -4.08
CA MET A 292 15.82 29.25 -5.19
C MET A 292 15.12 30.57 -4.99
N VAL A 293 15.60 31.60 -5.67
CA VAL A 293 14.86 32.84 -5.86
C VAL A 293 13.56 32.55 -6.60
N VAL A 294 12.47 33.24 -6.23
CA VAL A 294 11.17 33.07 -6.90
C VAL A 294 11.32 33.39 -8.39
N ASN A 295 10.98 32.42 -9.23
CA ASN A 295 11.09 32.51 -10.69
C ASN A 295 9.94 31.75 -11.37
N ARG A 296 9.64 32.09 -12.63
CA ARG A 296 8.59 31.46 -13.43
C ARG A 296 8.99 30.10 -14.03
N LEU A 297 10.26 29.71 -13.92
CA LEU A 297 10.80 28.50 -14.53
C LEU A 297 10.86 27.30 -13.57
N SER A 298 10.34 27.45 -12.35
CA SER A 298 10.40 26.44 -11.29
C SER A 298 9.72 25.12 -11.65
N ASP A 299 8.68 25.16 -12.50
CA ASP A 299 7.91 23.98 -12.91
C ASP A 299 8.35 23.39 -14.26
N THR A 300 9.14 24.11 -15.02
CA THR A 300 9.51 23.74 -16.39
C THR A 300 10.97 23.31 -16.54
N LYS A 301 11.88 23.93 -15.79
CA LYS A 301 13.32 23.65 -15.89
C LYS A 301 13.84 22.98 -14.62
N MET A 302 14.31 21.74 -14.75
CA MET A 302 15.03 21.08 -13.66
C MET A 302 16.26 21.88 -13.26
N ALA A 303 16.52 21.94 -11.97
CA ALA A 303 17.68 22.62 -11.43
C ALA A 303 18.92 21.74 -11.51
N ASP A 304 20.00 22.27 -12.01
CA ASP A 304 21.33 21.69 -11.97
C ASP A 304 22.06 22.13 -10.70
N ASP A 305 23.17 21.46 -10.35
CA ASP A 305 23.94 21.75 -9.12
C ASP A 305 24.52 23.17 -9.10
N ASP A 306 24.85 23.75 -10.26
CA ASP A 306 25.37 25.11 -10.44
C ASP A 306 24.35 26.13 -10.93
N ASP A 307 23.06 25.85 -10.73
CA ASP A 307 22.00 26.74 -11.17
C ASP A 307 22.07 28.11 -10.47
N LYS A 308 22.20 29.17 -11.28
CA LYS A 308 22.29 30.57 -10.81
C LYS A 308 21.10 31.04 -9.99
N ARG A 309 19.98 30.33 -10.06
CA ARG A 309 18.76 30.60 -9.26
C ARG A 309 18.90 30.19 -7.80
N LEU A 310 19.90 29.36 -7.46
CA LEU A 310 20.12 28.85 -6.09
C LEU A 310 20.63 29.98 -5.17
N THR A 311 20.00 30.13 -4.00
CA THR A 311 20.55 30.96 -2.93
C THR A 311 21.71 30.20 -2.23
N LYS A 312 22.63 30.92 -1.54
CA LYS A 312 23.72 30.26 -0.79
C LYS A 312 23.18 29.25 0.22
N PHE A 313 22.16 29.61 1.00
CA PHE A 313 21.52 28.72 1.94
C PHE A 313 20.72 27.61 1.24
N GLY A 314 20.09 27.92 0.10
CA GLY A 314 19.40 26.94 -0.73
C GLY A 314 20.31 25.85 -1.29
N ARG A 315 21.55 26.19 -1.66
CA ARG A 315 22.59 25.24 -2.07
C ARG A 315 22.94 24.28 -0.90
N PHE A 316 23.14 24.82 0.30
CA PHE A 316 23.35 24.00 1.51
C PHE A 316 22.17 23.04 1.76
N LEU A 317 20.94 23.53 1.71
CA LEU A 317 19.73 22.71 1.91
C LEU A 317 19.64 21.54 0.91
N ARG A 318 19.97 21.78 -0.36
CA ARG A 318 19.95 20.73 -1.40
C ARG A 318 21.08 19.72 -1.22
N LEU A 319 22.29 20.18 -0.95
CA LEU A 319 23.44 19.30 -0.73
C LEU A 319 23.24 18.38 0.47
N SER A 320 22.53 18.86 1.50
CA SER A 320 22.17 18.10 2.69
C SER A 320 20.84 17.37 2.58
N THR A 321 20.08 17.55 1.46
CA THR A 321 18.70 17.06 1.27
C THR A 321 17.70 17.52 2.34
N LEU A 322 18.07 18.52 3.16
CA LEU A 322 17.20 19.09 4.18
C LEU A 322 16.01 19.87 3.58
N ASP A 323 16.11 20.28 2.31
CA ASP A 323 15.01 20.92 1.59
C ASP A 323 13.77 20.00 1.50
N GLU A 324 13.92 18.70 1.59
CA GLU A 324 12.82 17.71 1.49
C GLU A 324 12.16 17.39 2.84
N MET A 325 12.70 17.89 3.96
CA MET A 325 12.15 17.60 5.29
C MET A 325 10.64 17.96 5.45
N PRO A 326 10.12 19.07 4.87
CA PRO A 326 8.67 19.36 4.95
C PRO A 326 7.77 18.28 4.34
N GLN A 327 8.30 17.36 3.50
CA GLN A 327 7.51 16.23 2.95
C GLN A 327 7.00 15.26 4.04
N PHE A 328 7.58 15.25 5.25
CA PHE A 328 7.03 14.48 6.36
C PHE A 328 5.61 14.93 6.74
N ILE A 329 5.23 16.18 6.46
CA ILE A 329 3.86 16.65 6.58
C ILE A 329 2.97 15.95 5.54
N ASN A 330 3.43 15.80 4.28
CA ASN A 330 2.70 15.04 3.26
C ASN A 330 2.56 13.56 3.62
N VAL A 331 3.58 12.96 4.27
CA VAL A 331 3.48 11.59 4.78
C VAL A 331 2.41 11.49 5.87
N PHE A 332 2.41 12.40 6.82
CA PHE A 332 1.45 12.43 7.92
C PHE A 332 0.01 12.60 7.39
N LEU A 333 -0.21 13.52 6.46
CA LEU A 333 -1.51 13.74 5.80
C LEU A 333 -1.93 12.55 4.92
N GLY A 334 -0.98 11.76 4.42
CA GLY A 334 -1.27 10.54 3.67
C GLY A 334 -1.11 10.65 2.16
N ASP A 335 -0.60 11.77 1.64
CA ASP A 335 -0.27 11.93 0.22
C ASP A 335 0.97 11.11 -0.16
N MET A 336 1.89 10.97 0.80
CA MET A 336 3.16 10.27 0.64
C MET A 336 3.33 9.14 1.68
N SER A 337 4.38 8.37 1.54
CA SER A 337 4.92 7.39 2.48
C SER A 337 6.39 7.73 2.77
N ILE A 338 6.96 7.21 3.84
CA ILE A 338 8.40 7.34 4.11
C ILE A 338 9.17 6.65 2.99
N VAL A 339 8.80 5.40 2.67
CA VAL A 339 9.44 4.59 1.63
C VAL A 339 8.50 4.34 0.48
N GLY A 340 8.92 4.70 -0.73
CA GLY A 340 8.14 4.53 -1.97
C GLY A 340 8.89 5.07 -3.19
N PRO A 341 8.28 5.02 -4.38
CA PRO A 341 8.85 5.64 -5.57
C PRO A 341 8.99 7.15 -5.40
N ARG A 342 10.10 7.71 -5.87
CA ARG A 342 10.27 9.17 -5.84
C ARG A 342 9.23 9.85 -6.72
N PRO A 343 8.45 10.83 -6.21
CA PRO A 343 7.47 11.54 -7.01
C PRO A 343 8.16 12.53 -7.96
N HIS A 344 7.74 12.54 -9.23
CA HIS A 344 8.27 13.45 -10.24
C HIS A 344 7.30 14.60 -10.52
N PRO A 345 7.79 15.77 -11.01
CA PRO A 345 6.95 16.84 -11.54
C PRO A 345 6.06 16.34 -12.68
N LEU A 346 4.88 16.95 -12.85
CA LEU A 346 3.86 16.49 -13.82
C LEU A 346 4.38 16.44 -15.26
N ASN A 347 5.17 17.45 -15.65
CA ASN A 347 5.71 17.51 -17.02
C ASN A 347 6.65 16.34 -17.31
N LEU A 348 7.52 15.99 -16.36
CA LEU A 348 8.44 14.87 -16.51
C LEU A 348 7.71 13.52 -16.60
N ASN A 349 6.61 13.36 -15.86
CA ASN A 349 5.81 12.16 -15.93
C ASN A 349 5.18 11.94 -17.31
N LYS A 350 4.75 13.01 -17.99
CA LYS A 350 4.22 12.93 -19.37
C LYS A 350 5.26 12.38 -20.32
N ASP A 351 6.50 12.90 -20.27
CA ASP A 351 7.57 12.53 -21.18
C ASP A 351 7.99 11.06 -21.04
N PHE A 352 8.00 10.52 -19.81
CA PHE A 352 8.43 9.14 -19.56
C PHE A 352 7.28 8.12 -19.63
N ARG A 353 6.04 8.55 -19.53
CA ARG A 353 4.87 7.64 -19.54
C ARG A 353 4.79 6.78 -20.78
N GLU A 354 5.14 7.34 -21.93
CA GLU A 354 5.10 6.63 -23.22
C GLU A 354 6.41 5.90 -23.54
N LYS A 355 7.55 6.42 -23.05
CA LYS A 355 8.88 5.95 -23.39
C LYS A 355 9.41 4.85 -22.50
N VAL A 356 8.87 4.70 -21.27
CA VAL A 356 9.39 3.77 -20.26
C VAL A 356 8.38 2.70 -19.95
N LEU A 357 8.74 1.45 -20.23
CA LEU A 357 7.90 0.29 -19.94
C LEU A 357 7.60 0.19 -18.43
N ASN A 358 6.35 -0.07 -18.07
CA ASN A 358 5.90 -0.19 -16.69
C ASN A 358 5.98 1.10 -15.84
N PHE A 359 6.19 2.26 -16.45
CA PHE A 359 6.25 3.54 -15.73
C PHE A 359 5.01 3.77 -14.87
N GLN A 360 3.82 3.46 -15.39
CA GLN A 360 2.53 3.59 -14.70
C GLN A 360 2.43 2.75 -13.41
N LYS A 361 3.17 1.63 -13.31
CA LYS A 361 3.16 0.78 -12.11
C LYS A 361 3.64 1.50 -10.86
N ARG A 362 4.42 2.59 -11.01
CA ARG A 362 4.90 3.42 -9.91
C ARG A 362 3.77 4.10 -9.14
N HIS A 363 2.68 4.46 -9.84
CA HIS A 363 1.53 5.14 -9.25
C HIS A 363 0.57 4.19 -8.52
N ARG A 364 0.84 2.88 -8.53
CA ARG A 364 0.05 1.90 -7.78
C ARG A 364 0.24 2.02 -6.25
N PHE A 365 1.27 2.75 -5.81
CA PHE A 365 1.59 2.98 -4.41
C PHE A 365 1.84 4.46 -4.15
N LYS A 366 1.80 4.84 -2.85
CA LYS A 366 2.13 6.21 -2.45
C LYS A 366 3.60 6.49 -2.76
N PRO A 367 3.91 7.70 -3.27
CA PRO A 367 5.29 8.12 -3.46
C PRO A 367 6.01 8.22 -2.10
N GLY A 368 7.33 8.00 -2.10
CA GLY A 368 8.15 8.03 -0.90
C GLY A 368 9.06 9.25 -0.81
N ILE A 369 9.45 9.63 0.42
CA ILE A 369 10.56 10.56 0.67
C ILE A 369 11.86 9.89 0.22
N THR A 370 12.02 8.61 0.61
CA THR A 370 13.09 7.73 0.11
C THR A 370 12.49 6.52 -0.61
N GLY A 371 13.32 5.74 -1.28
CA GLY A 371 12.92 4.54 -1.99
C GLY A 371 14.08 3.63 -2.32
N LEU A 372 13.79 2.41 -2.77
CA LEU A 372 14.83 1.44 -3.09
C LEU A 372 15.79 1.99 -4.14
N ALA A 373 15.29 2.61 -5.21
CA ALA A 373 16.13 3.22 -6.24
C ALA A 373 17.08 4.27 -5.66
N GLN A 374 16.57 5.17 -4.80
CA GLN A 374 17.36 6.21 -4.15
C GLN A 374 18.43 5.61 -3.22
N SER A 375 18.05 4.60 -2.40
CA SER A 375 19.00 3.92 -1.50
C SER A 375 20.07 3.09 -2.21
N MET A 376 19.89 2.82 -3.52
CA MET A 376 20.85 2.12 -4.38
C MET A 376 21.71 3.09 -5.23
N GLY A 377 21.60 4.40 -4.99
CA GLY A 377 22.37 5.42 -5.70
C GLY A 377 21.70 6.00 -6.95
N TYR A 378 20.53 5.52 -7.35
CA TYR A 378 19.74 6.11 -8.44
C TYR A 378 18.97 7.34 -7.95
N SER A 379 19.68 8.28 -7.30
CA SER A 379 19.18 9.59 -6.86
C SER A 379 19.75 10.69 -7.78
N GLY A 380 19.14 11.87 -7.80
CA GLY A 380 19.66 13.01 -8.58
C GLY A 380 19.01 13.18 -9.94
N PHE A 381 19.69 13.90 -10.84
CA PHE A 381 19.23 14.23 -12.18
C PHE A 381 19.02 12.97 -13.05
N ILE A 382 18.00 12.99 -13.90
CA ILE A 382 17.73 11.90 -14.84
C ILE A 382 18.29 12.34 -16.18
N SER A 383 19.41 11.76 -16.55
CA SER A 383 20.12 12.11 -17.79
C SER A 383 19.62 11.33 -18.99
N SER A 384 19.04 10.14 -18.77
CA SER A 384 18.66 9.24 -19.87
C SER A 384 17.39 8.42 -19.59
N ILE A 385 16.79 7.90 -20.65
CA ILE A 385 15.71 6.91 -20.57
C ILE A 385 16.21 5.64 -19.83
N TYR A 386 17.47 5.30 -19.98
CA TYR A 386 18.09 4.16 -19.29
C TYR A 386 18.06 4.33 -17.77
N ASP A 387 18.40 5.52 -17.26
CA ASP A 387 18.36 5.81 -15.82
C ASP A 387 16.94 5.68 -15.27
N MET A 388 15.96 6.20 -16.01
CA MET A 388 14.56 6.08 -15.62
C MET A 388 14.09 4.61 -15.64
N ASN A 389 14.48 3.83 -16.64
CA ASN A 389 14.17 2.39 -16.69
C ASN A 389 14.73 1.65 -15.47
N ASN A 390 15.95 1.95 -15.05
CA ASN A 390 16.57 1.33 -13.88
C ASN A 390 15.83 1.72 -12.59
N ARG A 391 15.43 2.99 -12.45
CA ARG A 391 14.59 3.43 -11.32
C ARG A 391 13.26 2.68 -11.28
N VAL A 392 12.58 2.58 -12.42
CA VAL A 392 11.30 1.85 -12.52
C VAL A 392 11.48 0.37 -12.21
N LYS A 393 12.57 -0.28 -12.66
CA LYS A 393 12.88 -1.67 -12.30
C LYS A 393 13.02 -1.85 -10.78
N MET A 394 13.74 -0.93 -10.12
CA MET A 394 13.91 -0.96 -8.65
C MET A 394 12.59 -0.70 -7.90
N ASP A 395 11.78 0.23 -8.38
CA ASP A 395 10.45 0.49 -7.82
C ASP A 395 9.53 -0.74 -7.96
N VAL A 396 9.54 -1.40 -9.14
CA VAL A 396 8.77 -2.64 -9.36
C VAL A 396 9.28 -3.78 -8.48
N PHE A 397 10.60 -3.92 -8.33
CA PHE A 397 11.20 -4.90 -7.43
C PHE A 397 10.75 -4.66 -5.98
N TYR A 398 10.80 -3.41 -5.51
CA TYR A 398 10.34 -3.02 -4.18
C TYR A 398 8.89 -3.43 -3.95
N PHE A 399 8.00 -3.15 -4.90
CA PHE A 399 6.58 -3.51 -4.76
C PHE A 399 6.34 -5.02 -4.71
N LYS A 400 7.05 -5.79 -5.53
CA LYS A 400 6.92 -7.25 -5.58
C LYS A 400 7.44 -7.93 -4.31
N ASN A 401 8.45 -7.33 -3.66
CA ASN A 401 9.14 -7.92 -2.53
C ASN A 401 8.96 -7.12 -1.24
N TRP A 402 7.95 -6.26 -1.17
CA TRP A 402 7.74 -5.42 0.00
C TRP A 402 7.62 -6.26 1.27
N SER A 403 8.33 -5.84 2.29
CA SER A 403 8.19 -6.26 3.68
C SER A 403 8.51 -5.07 4.58
N PHE A 404 8.01 -5.09 5.81
CA PHE A 404 8.32 -4.04 6.78
C PHE A 404 9.82 -3.93 7.06
N ILE A 405 10.52 -5.07 7.10
CA ILE A 405 11.98 -5.11 7.26
C ILE A 405 12.70 -4.45 6.08
N LEU A 406 12.16 -4.59 4.86
CA LEU A 406 12.74 -3.92 3.69
C LEU A 406 12.61 -2.40 3.81
N ASP A 407 11.49 -1.87 4.29
CA ASP A 407 11.32 -0.44 4.57
C ASP A 407 12.37 0.06 5.57
N LEU A 408 12.54 -0.65 6.68
CA LEU A 408 13.56 -0.29 7.69
C LEU A 408 14.98 -0.29 7.10
N LYS A 409 15.31 -1.30 6.27
CA LYS A 409 16.62 -1.37 5.60
C LYS A 409 16.84 -0.18 4.64
N ILE A 410 15.80 0.21 3.89
CA ILE A 410 15.88 1.35 2.98
C ILE A 410 16.06 2.65 3.74
N VAL A 411 15.30 2.89 4.81
CA VAL A 411 15.45 4.07 5.67
C VAL A 411 16.86 4.14 6.24
N PHE A 412 17.35 3.07 6.86
CA PHE A 412 18.69 3.01 7.44
C PHE A 412 19.78 3.27 6.40
N ARG A 413 19.69 2.64 5.22
CA ARG A 413 20.66 2.82 4.14
C ARG A 413 20.66 4.25 3.61
N THR A 414 19.48 4.86 3.44
CA THR A 414 19.37 6.26 3.00
C THR A 414 20.01 7.20 4.02
N THR A 415 19.73 6.99 5.30
CA THR A 415 20.33 7.79 6.38
C THR A 415 21.87 7.69 6.35
N LEU A 416 22.43 6.49 6.17
CA LEU A 416 23.87 6.30 6.05
C LEU A 416 24.47 7.02 4.83
N ILE A 417 23.79 6.99 3.69
CA ILE A 417 24.24 7.68 2.46
C ILE A 417 24.24 9.20 2.69
N LEU A 418 23.20 9.74 3.31
CA LEU A 418 23.12 11.16 3.64
C LEU A 418 24.24 11.60 4.58
N PHE A 419 24.52 10.83 5.62
CA PHE A 419 25.66 11.12 6.52
C PHE A 419 27.00 11.06 5.79
N LYS A 420 27.27 10.00 5.02
CA LYS A 420 28.51 9.88 4.24
C LYS A 420 28.67 11.03 3.23
N GLY A 421 27.59 11.39 2.53
CA GLY A 421 27.58 12.49 1.57
C GLY A 421 27.86 13.85 2.22
N LEU A 422 27.34 14.11 3.41
CA LEU A 422 27.64 15.31 4.19
C LEU A 422 29.11 15.38 4.60
N PHE A 423 29.65 14.28 5.13
CA PHE A 423 31.07 14.24 5.59
C PHE A 423 32.07 14.32 4.42
N SER A 424 31.80 13.74 3.28
CA SER A 424 32.69 13.82 2.11
C SER A 424 32.72 15.22 1.49
N LYS A 425 31.61 15.96 1.51
CA LYS A 425 31.53 17.32 0.95
C LYS A 425 32.05 18.40 1.87
N ILE A 426 32.00 18.20 3.18
CA ILE A 426 32.63 19.10 4.19
C ILE A 426 34.15 19.02 4.14
N LYS A 427 34.74 17.90 3.69
CA LYS A 427 36.22 17.74 3.58
C LYS A 427 36.83 18.45 2.36
N PHE A 428 36.02 18.96 1.41
CA PHE A 428 36.47 19.60 0.18
C PHE A 428 35.96 21.06 0.04
N SER A 429 35.39 21.66 1.06
CA SER A 429 35.10 23.10 1.15
C SER A 429 36.02 23.74 2.21
#